data_5c2c9af818a0bcfe267cd30da893c579
#
_entry.id   5c2c9af818a0bcfe267cd30da893c579
#
_cell.length_a   1.000
_cell.length_b   1.000
_cell.length_c   1.000
_cell.angle_alpha   90.00
_cell.angle_beta   90.00
_cell.angle_gamma   90.00
#
_symmetry.space_group_name_H-M   'P 1'
#
loop_
_entity.id
_entity.type
_entity.pdbx_description
1 polymer ?
#
loop_
_entity_poly.entity_id
_entity_poly.type
_entity_poly.pdbx_seq_one_letter_code
_entity_poly.pdbx_strand_id
1 'polypeptide(L)'
;MSKYFVAILLTFTCLASSVRSQTLKSFNTDPSSYLLDLKSFFEETNKKEAEKIMEEFKPVFLSKFDVQQQQSIITTSNLMLKKRMKAFPDFVTYTSALTAFASSGQEATTFTSWHATFAKAIAKLSVRKLGDFLEISQLLFRNNTLYESSAVTWSASNNKFAFGFDSLPKVTFSGMTLRCFGKGDSSVIEGTKGVYYPNNLLFFGDGGTVNFTRAGISVSEANAIVKRYAINLKGSEYSMDSVAFTYKKYFDQELKGRYIDKLLANVNDSNATYPRFYSYAANLDIKNMVKDADYKGGFSLQGSKMVGSGNRRQDASITFNLNGKPQLKLLSQGLIFRPDRIVSVNAAAVIYWEKDSIYHPGVEFKYIYGDKTVTLTKNGQTAINSPYFDSYHKMDLDFDQLVWKITDPLMDLKMISGGGESKLKFESVNFFSRQRFDKIQGLSEVHPLFKIKQYSEEHNVKVISVPEFSEYMKLTENTVRNQILQLSSLGFISYDADADKFIVKDKVMYYL
;
A
#
# COMPACT_ATOMS: atom_id res chain seq x y z
N MET A 1 58.70 -17.11 79.08
CA MET A 1 57.51 -16.24 79.18
C MET A 1 56.43 -16.75 78.21
N SER A 2 55.54 -17.47 78.84
CA SER A 2 54.45 -18.15 78.07
C SER A 2 53.18 -17.37 78.21
N LYS A 3 52.49 -17.12 77.14
CA LYS A 3 51.09 -16.67 77.15
C LYS A 3 50.19 -17.69 76.50
N TYR A 4 49.39 -18.34 77.37
CA TYR A 4 48.30 -19.23 76.95
C TYR A 4 47.13 -18.43 76.40
N PHE A 5 46.71 -18.72 75.19
CA PHE A 5 45.45 -18.21 74.63
C PHE A 5 44.41 -19.31 74.64
N VAL A 6 43.40 -19.18 75.48
CA VAL A 6 42.26 -20.06 75.58
C VAL A 6 41.29 -19.68 74.48
N ALA A 7 41.05 -20.53 73.46
CA ALA A 7 40.03 -20.35 72.44
C ALA A 7 38.73 -21.00 72.95
N ILE A 8 37.70 -20.16 73.23
CA ILE A 8 36.33 -20.61 73.50
C ILE A 8 35.66 -20.87 72.16
N LEU A 9 35.34 -22.14 71.87
CA LEU A 9 34.60 -22.58 70.73
C LEU A 9 33.08 -22.41 70.97
N LEU A 10 32.49 -21.35 70.55
CA LEU A 10 31.03 -21.12 70.53
C LEU A 10 30.44 -21.90 69.35
N THR A 11 29.87 -23.01 69.54
CA THR A 11 29.04 -23.77 68.58
C THR A 11 27.68 -23.08 68.45
N PHE A 12 27.54 -22.27 67.38
CA PHE A 12 26.26 -21.71 66.98
C PHE A 12 25.55 -22.75 66.14
N THR A 13 24.63 -23.47 66.69
CA THR A 13 23.71 -24.39 65.98
C THR A 13 22.66 -23.50 65.27
N CYS A 14 22.95 -23.12 64.03
CA CYS A 14 21.92 -22.63 63.13
C CYS A 14 20.93 -23.76 62.83
N LEU A 15 19.81 -23.75 63.50
CA LEU A 15 18.60 -24.46 63.03
C LEU A 15 18.13 -23.74 61.75
N ALA A 16 18.65 -24.18 60.63
CA ALA A 16 18.05 -23.87 59.34
C ALA A 16 16.74 -24.64 59.25
N SER A 17 15.66 -24.01 59.66
CA SER A 17 14.32 -24.44 59.31
C SER A 17 14.22 -24.29 57.78
N SER A 18 14.54 -25.36 57.06
CA SER A 18 14.18 -25.48 55.64
C SER A 18 12.65 -25.47 55.56
N VAL A 19 12.10 -24.31 55.39
CA VAL A 19 10.73 -24.15 54.87
C VAL A 19 10.77 -24.80 53.48
N ARG A 20 10.54 -26.11 53.40
CA ARG A 20 10.19 -26.75 52.12
C ARG A 20 8.85 -26.17 51.72
N SER A 21 8.88 -25.16 50.85
CA SER A 21 7.72 -24.80 50.04
C SER A 21 7.26 -26.12 49.37
N GLN A 22 6.17 -26.70 49.87
CA GLN A 22 5.53 -27.79 49.18
C GLN A 22 4.96 -27.19 47.86
N THR A 23 5.75 -27.34 46.80
CA THR A 23 5.25 -26.97 45.44
C THR A 23 3.95 -27.72 45.20
N LEU A 24 2.87 -27.01 45.03
CA LEU A 24 1.53 -27.56 44.76
C LEU A 24 1.62 -28.57 43.61
N LYS A 25 1.31 -29.86 43.88
CA LYS A 25 1.37 -30.92 42.88
C LYS A 25 0.11 -31.06 42.05
N SER A 26 -1.02 -30.77 42.66
CA SER A 26 -2.34 -30.78 42.04
C SER A 26 -3.31 -29.93 42.83
N PHE A 27 -4.24 -29.27 42.16
CA PHE A 27 -5.40 -28.63 42.76
C PHE A 27 -6.43 -29.68 43.15
N ASN A 28 -7.18 -29.42 44.23
CA ASN A 28 -8.27 -30.26 44.68
C ASN A 28 -9.42 -30.28 43.65
N THR A 29 -10.12 -31.41 43.56
CA THR A 29 -11.25 -31.56 42.63
C THR A 29 -12.56 -30.95 43.15
N ASP A 30 -12.67 -30.74 44.49
CA ASP A 30 -13.79 -30.01 45.07
C ASP A 30 -13.69 -28.51 44.75
N PRO A 31 -14.74 -27.85 44.23
CA PRO A 31 -14.71 -26.45 43.83
C PRO A 31 -14.30 -25.46 44.92
N SER A 32 -14.75 -25.68 46.16
CA SER A 32 -14.40 -24.81 47.29
C SER A 32 -12.94 -24.94 47.70
N SER A 33 -12.44 -26.19 47.77
CA SER A 33 -11.05 -26.52 48.08
C SER A 33 -10.10 -26.05 46.96
N TYR A 34 -10.53 -26.16 45.70
CA TYR A 34 -9.80 -25.59 44.54
C TYR A 34 -9.52 -24.11 44.70
N LEU A 35 -10.52 -23.32 45.11
CA LEU A 35 -10.36 -21.89 45.30
C LEU A 35 -9.37 -21.52 46.40
N LEU A 36 -9.31 -22.34 47.45
CA LEU A 36 -8.33 -22.19 48.55
C LEU A 36 -6.91 -22.51 48.05
N ASP A 37 -6.76 -23.63 47.34
CA ASP A 37 -5.49 -24.04 46.74
C ASP A 37 -4.97 -22.99 45.75
N LEU A 38 -5.86 -22.46 44.88
CA LEU A 38 -5.54 -21.43 43.89
C LEU A 38 -5.10 -20.12 44.56
N LYS A 39 -5.79 -19.69 45.61
CA LYS A 39 -5.40 -18.54 46.42
C LYS A 39 -4.00 -18.75 47.00
N SER A 40 -3.75 -19.86 47.65
CA SER A 40 -2.44 -20.19 48.24
C SER A 40 -1.33 -20.21 47.18
N PHE A 41 -1.61 -20.76 45.98
CA PHE A 41 -0.68 -20.78 44.84
C PHE A 41 -0.29 -19.39 44.33
N PHE A 42 -1.24 -18.45 44.31
CA PHE A 42 -0.92 -17.06 44.00
C PHE A 42 -0.15 -16.36 45.12
N GLU A 43 -0.55 -16.58 46.39
CA GLU A 43 0.06 -15.94 47.55
C GLU A 43 1.53 -16.33 47.73
N GLU A 44 1.94 -17.55 47.38
CA GLU A 44 3.35 -17.96 47.35
C GLU A 44 4.23 -17.02 46.51
N THR A 45 3.66 -16.36 45.50
CA THR A 45 4.41 -15.44 44.61
C THR A 45 4.16 -13.99 44.97
N ASN A 46 2.90 -13.56 45.18
CA ASN A 46 2.53 -12.18 45.49
C ASN A 46 1.18 -12.15 46.23
N LYS A 47 1.22 -11.99 47.53
CA LYS A 47 0.02 -12.02 48.39
C LYS A 47 -0.97 -10.91 48.08
N LYS A 48 -0.50 -9.67 47.86
CA LYS A 48 -1.38 -8.52 47.60
C LYS A 48 -2.12 -8.67 46.30
N GLU A 49 -1.44 -9.12 45.25
CA GLU A 49 -2.06 -9.33 43.92
C GLU A 49 -2.99 -10.56 43.92
N ALA A 50 -2.64 -11.62 44.74
CA ALA A 50 -3.51 -12.76 44.92
C ALA A 50 -4.87 -12.42 45.52
N GLU A 51 -4.89 -11.55 46.53
CA GLU A 51 -6.15 -11.07 47.14
C GLU A 51 -7.05 -10.40 46.07
N LYS A 52 -6.50 -9.47 45.27
CA LYS A 52 -7.22 -8.78 44.22
C LYS A 52 -7.78 -9.74 43.16
N ILE A 53 -6.95 -10.66 42.68
CA ILE A 53 -7.37 -11.63 41.65
C ILE A 53 -8.49 -12.51 42.18
N MET A 54 -8.37 -12.97 43.44
CA MET A 54 -9.37 -13.85 44.05
C MET A 54 -10.68 -13.11 44.39
N GLU A 55 -10.62 -11.83 44.75
CA GLU A 55 -11.83 -11.00 44.91
C GLU A 55 -12.64 -10.88 43.60
N GLU A 56 -11.98 -10.79 42.47
CA GLU A 56 -12.62 -10.73 41.14
C GLU A 56 -13.06 -12.14 40.68
N PHE A 57 -12.21 -13.14 40.77
CA PHE A 57 -12.44 -14.45 40.16
C PHE A 57 -13.41 -15.34 40.98
N LYS A 58 -13.28 -15.39 42.32
CA LYS A 58 -14.08 -16.29 43.16
C LYS A 58 -15.59 -16.13 42.99
N PRO A 59 -16.18 -14.91 42.98
CA PRO A 59 -17.62 -14.74 42.77
C PRO A 59 -18.05 -15.23 41.40
N VAL A 60 -17.25 -14.97 40.38
CA VAL A 60 -17.48 -15.38 38.99
C VAL A 60 -17.46 -16.90 38.86
N PHE A 61 -16.45 -17.54 39.42
CA PHE A 61 -16.33 -18.99 39.41
C PHE A 61 -17.52 -19.71 40.04
N LEU A 62 -18.01 -19.22 41.17
CA LEU A 62 -19.13 -19.81 41.89
C LEU A 62 -20.51 -19.52 41.29
N SER A 63 -20.72 -18.35 40.64
CA SER A 63 -22.04 -17.91 40.18
C SER A 63 -22.27 -18.00 38.69
N LYS A 64 -21.23 -18.01 37.90
CA LYS A 64 -21.32 -17.92 36.42
C LYS A 64 -20.99 -19.20 35.70
N PHE A 65 -20.30 -20.16 36.38
CA PHE A 65 -19.95 -21.44 35.81
C PHE A 65 -20.74 -22.57 36.48
N ASP A 66 -21.35 -23.43 35.66
CA ASP A 66 -22.03 -24.62 36.14
C ASP A 66 -21.03 -25.68 36.63
N VAL A 67 -21.52 -26.73 37.22
CA VAL A 67 -20.70 -27.78 37.84
C VAL A 67 -19.75 -28.41 36.80
N GLN A 68 -20.19 -28.62 35.56
CA GLN A 68 -19.37 -29.22 34.52
C GLN A 68 -18.27 -28.26 34.05
N GLN A 69 -18.58 -27.00 33.98
CA GLN A 69 -17.61 -25.94 33.63
C GLN A 69 -16.58 -25.78 34.76
N GLN A 70 -17.00 -25.76 36.01
CA GLN A 70 -16.08 -25.73 37.16
C GLN A 70 -15.11 -26.91 37.14
N GLN A 71 -15.60 -28.15 36.90
CA GLN A 71 -14.74 -29.32 36.76
C GLN A 71 -13.76 -29.23 35.59
N SER A 72 -14.21 -28.64 34.46
CA SER A 72 -13.34 -28.39 33.31
C SER A 72 -12.24 -27.37 33.62
N ILE A 73 -12.55 -26.31 34.38
CA ILE A 73 -11.57 -25.33 34.87
C ILE A 73 -10.54 -25.99 35.77
N ILE A 74 -10.96 -26.78 36.76
CA ILE A 74 -10.08 -27.49 37.70
C ILE A 74 -9.18 -28.48 36.96
N THR A 75 -9.75 -29.27 36.05
CA THR A 75 -8.99 -30.20 35.20
C THR A 75 -7.94 -29.47 34.36
N THR A 76 -8.30 -28.37 33.74
CA THR A 76 -7.39 -27.54 32.93
C THR A 76 -6.29 -26.93 33.80
N SER A 77 -6.60 -26.44 34.99
CA SER A 77 -5.63 -25.93 35.96
C SER A 77 -4.59 -27.02 36.36
N ASN A 78 -5.04 -28.22 36.53
CA ASN A 78 -4.12 -29.37 36.82
C ASN A 78 -3.22 -29.70 35.61
N LEU A 79 -3.73 -29.58 34.37
CA LEU A 79 -2.90 -29.71 33.16
C LEU A 79 -1.86 -28.58 33.04
N MET A 80 -2.24 -27.35 33.40
CA MET A 80 -1.33 -26.20 33.44
C MET A 80 -0.20 -26.41 34.48
N LEU A 81 -0.52 -26.86 35.71
CA LEU A 81 0.48 -27.23 36.72
C LEU A 81 1.44 -28.31 36.21
N LYS A 82 0.91 -29.40 35.67
CA LYS A 82 1.69 -30.48 35.07
C LYS A 82 2.61 -29.97 33.96
N LYS A 83 2.19 -28.93 33.19
CA LYS A 83 2.99 -28.25 32.16
C LYS A 83 4.01 -27.27 32.75
N ARG A 84 4.03 -27.07 34.07
CA ARG A 84 4.87 -26.11 34.81
C ARG A 84 4.59 -24.65 34.46
N MET A 85 3.35 -24.36 34.19
CA MET A 85 2.90 -22.95 34.04
C MET A 85 2.89 -22.28 35.40
N LYS A 86 3.23 -21.03 35.47
CA LYS A 86 3.46 -20.25 36.69
C LYS A 86 2.20 -19.55 37.17
N ALA A 87 2.09 -19.27 38.47
CA ALA A 87 1.04 -18.42 39.02
C ALA A 87 0.95 -17.09 38.25
N PHE A 88 2.08 -16.45 38.10
CA PHE A 88 2.25 -15.24 37.33
C PHE A 88 3.23 -15.44 36.13
N PRO A 89 2.89 -15.11 34.90
CA PRO A 89 1.62 -14.51 34.46
C PRO A 89 0.54 -15.56 34.09
N ASP A 90 0.85 -16.82 33.93
CA ASP A 90 0.05 -17.78 33.17
C ASP A 90 -1.34 -18.05 33.79
N PHE A 91 -1.42 -18.34 35.09
CA PHE A 91 -2.69 -18.58 35.78
C PHE A 91 -3.52 -17.27 35.93
N VAL A 92 -2.84 -16.15 36.14
CA VAL A 92 -3.51 -14.82 36.15
C VAL A 92 -4.21 -14.57 34.84
N THR A 93 -3.53 -14.80 33.72
CA THR A 93 -4.11 -14.62 32.39
C THR A 93 -5.25 -15.60 32.15
N TYR A 94 -5.13 -16.86 32.63
CA TYR A 94 -6.19 -17.85 32.52
C TYR A 94 -7.44 -17.44 33.30
N THR A 95 -7.29 -17.05 34.57
CA THR A 95 -8.42 -16.61 35.42
C THR A 95 -9.07 -15.32 34.86
N SER A 96 -8.26 -14.39 34.32
CA SER A 96 -8.74 -13.18 33.64
C SER A 96 -9.52 -13.52 32.39
N ALA A 97 -9.08 -14.50 31.61
CA ALA A 97 -9.81 -14.97 30.42
C ALA A 97 -11.14 -15.62 30.78
N LEU A 98 -11.19 -16.39 31.88
CA LEU A 98 -12.44 -16.95 32.43
C LEU A 98 -13.41 -15.86 32.89
N THR A 99 -12.93 -14.87 33.60
CA THR A 99 -13.74 -13.72 34.04
C THR A 99 -14.30 -12.94 32.83
N ALA A 100 -13.46 -12.72 31.83
CA ALA A 100 -13.88 -12.08 30.57
C ALA A 100 -14.93 -12.94 29.83
N PHE A 101 -14.75 -14.25 29.76
CA PHE A 101 -15.72 -15.16 29.17
C PHE A 101 -17.08 -15.04 29.85
N ALA A 102 -17.11 -15.08 31.19
CA ALA A 102 -18.35 -15.01 31.99
C ALA A 102 -19.14 -13.71 31.75
N SER A 103 -18.47 -12.64 31.34
CA SER A 103 -19.07 -11.33 31.05
C SER A 103 -19.38 -11.11 29.56
N SER A 104 -18.91 -12.00 28.68
CA SER A 104 -18.95 -11.80 27.22
C SER A 104 -20.29 -12.10 26.55
N GLY A 105 -21.20 -12.77 27.26
CA GLY A 105 -22.44 -13.30 26.67
C GLY A 105 -22.22 -14.43 25.66
N GLN A 106 -21.06 -15.11 25.72
CA GLN A 106 -20.75 -16.27 24.88
C GLN A 106 -21.58 -17.48 25.29
N GLU A 107 -21.86 -18.35 24.31
CA GLU A 107 -22.57 -19.62 24.54
C GLU A 107 -21.67 -20.65 25.23
N ALA A 108 -22.28 -21.62 25.94
CA ALA A 108 -21.60 -22.73 26.59
C ALA A 108 -20.76 -23.58 25.59
N THR A 109 -21.19 -23.64 24.34
CA THR A 109 -20.47 -24.32 23.25
C THR A 109 -19.09 -23.68 22.98
N THR A 110 -18.99 -22.35 23.11
CA THR A 110 -17.72 -21.61 22.98
C THR A 110 -16.78 -21.94 24.13
N PHE A 111 -17.30 -22.04 25.38
CA PHE A 111 -16.51 -22.49 26.54
C PHE A 111 -15.92 -23.87 26.32
N THR A 112 -16.75 -24.81 25.91
CA THR A 112 -16.35 -26.21 25.68
C THR A 112 -15.28 -26.30 24.59
N SER A 113 -15.49 -25.60 23.47
CA SER A 113 -14.52 -25.58 22.35
C SER A 113 -13.20 -24.90 22.72
N TRP A 114 -13.25 -23.83 23.55
CA TRP A 114 -12.07 -23.15 24.05
C TRP A 114 -11.21 -24.04 24.96
N HIS A 115 -11.83 -24.68 25.97
CA HIS A 115 -11.15 -25.61 26.89
C HIS A 115 -10.58 -26.81 26.16
N ALA A 116 -11.34 -27.43 25.27
CA ALA A 116 -10.85 -28.54 24.44
C ALA A 116 -9.66 -28.13 23.57
N THR A 117 -9.68 -26.92 23.02
CA THR A 117 -8.58 -26.35 22.24
C THR A 117 -7.35 -26.10 23.11
N PHE A 118 -7.54 -25.51 24.31
CA PHE A 118 -6.47 -25.22 25.24
C PHE A 118 -5.83 -26.49 25.78
N ALA A 119 -6.60 -27.50 26.15
CA ALA A 119 -6.08 -28.79 26.56
C ALA A 119 -5.18 -29.46 25.51
N LYS A 120 -5.60 -29.42 24.23
CA LYS A 120 -4.77 -29.88 23.09
C LYS A 120 -3.50 -29.03 22.93
N ALA A 121 -3.62 -27.73 23.13
CA ALA A 121 -2.48 -26.83 23.07
C ALA A 121 -1.47 -27.10 24.19
N ILE A 122 -1.91 -27.30 25.44
CA ILE A 122 -1.06 -27.62 26.56
C ILE A 122 -0.21 -28.86 26.25
N ALA A 123 -0.80 -29.89 25.65
CA ALA A 123 -0.08 -31.10 25.28
C ALA A 123 1.02 -30.88 24.25
N LYS A 124 0.85 -29.96 23.32
CA LYS A 124 1.68 -29.82 22.11
C LYS A 124 2.58 -28.59 22.08
N LEU A 125 2.21 -27.48 22.72
CA LEU A 125 2.90 -26.21 22.58
C LEU A 125 3.82 -25.90 23.78
N SER A 126 4.73 -24.94 23.58
CA SER A 126 5.55 -24.36 24.65
C SER A 126 4.72 -23.41 25.53
N VAL A 127 5.15 -23.24 26.80
CA VAL A 127 4.47 -22.32 27.74
C VAL A 127 4.29 -20.92 27.17
N ARG A 128 5.30 -20.38 26.49
CA ARG A 128 5.18 -19.07 25.84
C ARG A 128 4.00 -19.00 24.86
N LYS A 129 3.88 -19.99 23.98
CA LYS A 129 2.77 -20.04 23.00
C LYS A 129 1.41 -20.23 23.65
N LEU A 130 1.37 -20.89 24.82
CA LEU A 130 0.15 -21.01 25.63
C LEU A 130 -0.23 -19.66 26.25
N GLY A 131 0.75 -18.90 26.75
CA GLY A 131 0.53 -17.51 27.21
C GLY A 131 -0.06 -16.63 26.10
N ASP A 132 0.55 -16.61 24.93
CA ASP A 132 0.04 -15.85 23.76
C ASP A 132 -1.43 -16.23 23.43
N PHE A 133 -1.78 -17.52 23.50
CA PHE A 133 -3.14 -17.97 23.26
C PHE A 133 -4.13 -17.50 24.33
N LEU A 134 -3.73 -17.52 25.62
CA LEU A 134 -4.58 -17.05 26.72
C LEU A 134 -4.81 -15.53 26.67
N GLU A 135 -3.76 -14.75 26.39
CA GLU A 135 -3.88 -13.29 26.23
C GLU A 135 -4.87 -12.93 25.14
N ILE A 136 -4.75 -13.56 23.97
CA ILE A 136 -5.68 -13.33 22.86
C ILE A 136 -7.08 -13.83 23.19
N SER A 137 -7.22 -14.95 23.91
CA SER A 137 -8.54 -15.41 24.37
C SER A 137 -9.20 -14.39 25.28
N GLN A 138 -8.46 -13.79 26.19
CA GLN A 138 -8.93 -12.71 27.06
C GLN A 138 -9.43 -11.49 26.25
N LEU A 139 -8.65 -11.05 25.25
CA LEU A 139 -9.00 -9.95 24.37
C LEU A 139 -10.27 -10.25 23.56
N LEU A 140 -10.38 -11.46 23.01
CA LEU A 140 -11.56 -11.92 22.26
C LEU A 140 -12.82 -11.91 23.14
N PHE A 141 -12.74 -12.44 24.36
CA PHE A 141 -13.89 -12.47 25.26
C PHE A 141 -14.28 -11.07 25.78
N ARG A 142 -13.31 -10.20 26.01
CA ARG A 142 -13.57 -8.86 26.53
C ARG A 142 -14.22 -7.93 25.50
N ASN A 143 -13.66 -7.84 24.29
CA ASN A 143 -13.97 -6.82 23.32
C ASN A 143 -14.05 -7.32 21.87
N ASN A 144 -14.13 -8.64 21.65
CA ASN A 144 -14.02 -9.25 20.31
C ASN A 144 -12.71 -8.86 19.58
N THR A 145 -11.65 -8.57 20.34
CA THR A 145 -10.36 -8.10 19.82
C THR A 145 -9.47 -9.29 19.47
N LEU A 146 -9.01 -9.33 18.22
CA LEU A 146 -8.09 -10.36 17.73
C LEU A 146 -6.64 -10.03 18.05
N TYR A 147 -6.30 -8.74 18.00
CA TYR A 147 -4.96 -8.24 18.29
C TYR A 147 -5.01 -6.79 18.74
N GLU A 148 -4.20 -6.43 19.70
CA GLU A 148 -4.06 -5.07 20.22
C GLU A 148 -2.60 -4.73 20.49
N SER A 149 -2.21 -3.53 20.10
CA SER A 149 -0.93 -2.91 20.41
C SER A 149 -1.12 -1.38 20.52
N SER A 150 -0.07 -0.66 20.92
CA SER A 150 -0.10 0.81 20.93
C SER A 150 -0.31 1.45 19.54
N ALA A 151 -0.07 0.71 18.47
CA ALA A 151 -0.13 1.23 17.09
C ALA A 151 -1.40 0.83 16.35
N VAL A 152 -1.98 -0.34 16.68
CA VAL A 152 -3.10 -0.92 15.92
C VAL A 152 -3.92 -1.87 16.76
N THR A 153 -5.24 -1.86 16.57
CA THR A 153 -6.20 -2.80 17.14
C THR A 153 -7.01 -3.43 16.02
N TRP A 154 -7.09 -4.76 16.02
CA TRP A 154 -7.97 -5.53 15.13
C TRP A 154 -9.10 -6.17 15.92
N SER A 155 -10.33 -5.97 15.50
CA SER A 155 -11.53 -6.48 16.19
C SER A 155 -12.59 -7.02 15.23
N ALA A 156 -13.38 -7.95 15.73
CA ALA A 156 -14.60 -8.44 15.08
C ALA A 156 -15.82 -7.64 15.55
N SER A 157 -16.80 -7.46 14.66
CA SER A 157 -18.04 -6.72 14.97
C SER A 157 -19.00 -7.48 15.89
N ASN A 158 -18.76 -8.75 16.12
CA ASN A 158 -19.60 -9.62 16.95
C ASN A 158 -18.77 -10.72 17.65
N ASN A 159 -19.41 -11.41 18.57
CA ASN A 159 -18.84 -12.49 19.37
C ASN A 159 -19.16 -13.91 18.85
N LYS A 160 -19.54 -14.03 17.57
CA LYS A 160 -19.89 -15.34 16.96
C LYS A 160 -18.63 -16.03 16.41
N PHE A 161 -17.91 -16.70 17.27
CA PHE A 161 -16.73 -17.45 16.93
C PHE A 161 -16.62 -18.76 17.72
N ALA A 162 -15.87 -19.71 17.20
CA ALA A 162 -15.59 -21.00 17.81
C ALA A 162 -14.08 -21.29 17.80
N PHE A 163 -13.61 -21.90 18.90
CA PHE A 163 -12.21 -22.34 18.99
C PHE A 163 -12.02 -23.72 18.39
N GLY A 164 -10.85 -23.98 17.86
CA GLY A 164 -10.49 -25.27 17.31
C GLY A 164 -8.97 -25.45 17.29
N PHE A 165 -8.55 -26.68 17.02
CA PHE A 165 -7.15 -27.06 16.98
C PHE A 165 -6.91 -28.00 15.80
N ASP A 166 -6.01 -27.63 14.90
CA ASP A 166 -5.41 -28.55 13.92
C ASP A 166 -3.93 -28.79 14.24
N SER A 167 -2.99 -28.04 13.71
CA SER A 167 -1.58 -28.02 14.15
C SER A 167 -1.30 -26.93 15.18
N LEU A 168 -2.15 -25.89 15.20
CA LEU A 168 -2.12 -24.75 16.12
C LEU A 168 -3.54 -24.42 16.59
N PRO A 169 -3.69 -23.72 17.70
CA PRO A 169 -4.98 -23.13 18.08
C PRO A 169 -5.48 -22.19 16.99
N LYS A 170 -6.77 -22.25 16.70
CA LYS A 170 -7.44 -21.37 15.74
C LYS A 170 -8.80 -20.91 16.28
N VAL A 171 -9.24 -19.79 15.76
CA VAL A 171 -10.56 -19.22 16.02
C VAL A 171 -11.27 -19.04 14.69
N THR A 172 -12.45 -19.63 14.53
CA THR A 172 -13.25 -19.57 13.30
C THR A 172 -14.39 -18.59 13.47
N PHE A 173 -14.54 -17.64 12.54
CA PHE A 173 -15.62 -16.67 12.47
C PHE A 173 -16.54 -17.04 11.30
N SER A 174 -17.83 -17.22 11.57
CA SER A 174 -18.84 -17.57 10.56
C SER A 174 -19.35 -16.40 9.73
N GLY A 175 -19.20 -15.18 10.24
CA GLY A 175 -19.58 -13.94 9.57
C GLY A 175 -19.39 -12.74 10.51
N MET A 176 -18.65 -11.72 10.05
CA MET A 176 -18.35 -10.52 10.84
C MET A 176 -17.93 -9.36 9.93
N THR A 177 -17.86 -8.17 10.49
CA THR A 177 -17.02 -7.09 9.95
C THR A 177 -15.70 -7.12 10.70
N LEU A 178 -14.60 -7.29 9.96
CA LEU A 178 -13.25 -7.18 10.52
C LEU A 178 -12.81 -5.72 10.44
N ARG A 179 -12.48 -5.13 11.57
CA ARG A 179 -12.07 -3.72 11.70
C ARG A 179 -10.64 -3.61 12.18
N CYS A 180 -9.86 -2.79 11.48
CA CYS A 180 -8.57 -2.30 11.93
C CYS A 180 -8.71 -0.85 12.40
N PHE A 181 -8.26 -0.54 13.59
CA PHE A 181 -8.25 0.81 14.15
C PHE A 181 -6.83 1.20 14.55
N GLY A 182 -6.44 2.44 14.30
CA GLY A 182 -5.12 2.97 14.69
C GLY A 182 -4.89 4.36 14.12
N LYS A 183 -4.01 5.14 14.75
CA LYS A 183 -3.64 6.49 14.29
C LYS A 183 -4.81 7.46 14.13
N GLY A 184 -5.92 7.22 14.86
CA GLY A 184 -7.14 8.02 14.76
C GLY A 184 -8.03 7.70 13.54
N ASP A 185 -7.77 6.59 12.84
CA ASP A 185 -8.48 6.17 11.62
C ASP A 185 -8.87 4.69 11.70
N SER A 186 -9.76 4.23 10.81
CA SER A 186 -10.18 2.84 10.77
C SER A 186 -10.40 2.33 9.36
N SER A 187 -10.01 1.07 9.13
CA SER A 187 -10.28 0.31 7.91
C SER A 187 -11.18 -0.87 8.21
N VAL A 188 -12.10 -1.18 7.31
CA VAL A 188 -13.11 -2.23 7.52
C VAL A 188 -13.21 -3.16 6.32
N ILE A 189 -13.46 -4.45 6.65
CA ILE A 189 -13.83 -5.49 5.69
C ILE A 189 -15.19 -6.01 6.13
N GLU A 190 -16.24 -5.64 5.41
CA GLU A 190 -17.62 -5.94 5.78
C GLU A 190 -18.05 -7.33 5.28
N GLY A 191 -18.82 -8.05 6.08
CA GLY A 191 -19.43 -9.32 5.68
C GLY A 191 -18.44 -10.45 5.39
N THR A 192 -17.27 -10.42 6.04
CA THR A 192 -16.26 -11.47 5.89
C THR A 192 -16.46 -12.61 6.88
N LYS A 193 -15.97 -13.79 6.53
CA LYS A 193 -15.76 -14.94 7.43
C LYS A 193 -14.32 -15.38 7.35
N GLY A 194 -13.85 -16.19 8.29
CA GLY A 194 -12.45 -16.63 8.22
C GLY A 194 -11.95 -17.37 9.44
N VAL A 195 -10.66 -17.66 9.40
CA VAL A 195 -9.93 -18.39 10.45
C VAL A 195 -8.76 -17.56 10.94
N TYR A 196 -8.70 -17.33 12.21
CA TYR A 196 -7.60 -16.65 12.88
C TYR A 196 -6.69 -17.62 13.60
N TYR A 197 -5.39 -17.52 13.43
CA TYR A 197 -4.35 -18.28 14.13
C TYR A 197 -3.63 -17.38 15.13
N PRO A 198 -4.01 -17.40 16.40
CA PRO A 198 -3.49 -16.50 17.43
C PRO A 198 -1.96 -16.50 17.55
N ASN A 199 -1.34 -17.68 17.55
CA ASN A 199 0.11 -17.82 17.70
C ASN A 199 0.94 -17.25 16.54
N ASN A 200 0.33 -17.02 15.40
CA ASN A 200 0.98 -16.46 14.20
C ASN A 200 0.48 -15.04 13.88
N LEU A 201 -0.56 -14.58 14.55
CA LEU A 201 -1.27 -13.33 14.31
C LEU A 201 -1.75 -13.20 12.84
N LEU A 202 -2.14 -14.34 12.25
CA LEU A 202 -2.60 -14.42 10.86
C LEU A 202 -4.10 -14.69 10.82
N PHE A 203 -4.80 -13.86 10.05
CA PHE A 203 -6.21 -14.02 9.71
C PHE A 203 -6.34 -14.42 8.23
N PHE A 204 -6.95 -15.56 7.97
CA PHE A 204 -7.31 -16.02 6.63
C PHE A 204 -8.79 -15.75 6.41
N GLY A 205 -9.09 -14.74 5.60
CA GLY A 205 -10.46 -14.33 5.29
C GLY A 205 -10.99 -14.94 4.01
N ASP A 206 -12.32 -15.09 3.95
CA ASP A 206 -13.06 -15.55 2.77
C ASP A 206 -14.31 -14.69 2.59
N GLY A 207 -14.37 -13.99 1.46
CA GLY A 207 -15.43 -13.04 1.13
C GLY A 207 -15.34 -11.72 1.89
N GLY A 208 -16.20 -10.80 1.53
CA GLY A 208 -16.34 -9.49 2.14
C GLY A 208 -16.29 -8.35 1.13
N THR A 209 -16.58 -7.15 1.61
CA THR A 209 -16.57 -5.93 0.82
C THR A 209 -15.67 -4.88 1.51
N VAL A 210 -14.83 -4.23 0.72
CA VAL A 210 -14.05 -3.07 1.13
C VAL A 210 -14.53 -1.83 0.39
N ASN A 211 -14.38 -0.66 0.98
CA ASN A 211 -14.88 0.60 0.44
C ASN A 211 -13.78 1.69 0.41
N PHE A 212 -14.13 2.85 -0.16
CA PHE A 212 -13.24 3.99 -0.36
C PHE A 212 -13.73 5.24 0.39
N THR A 213 -14.60 5.08 1.39
CA THR A 213 -15.20 6.21 2.12
C THR A 213 -14.16 7.08 2.83
N ARG A 214 -13.05 6.49 3.27
CA ARG A 214 -11.90 7.20 3.86
C ARG A 214 -11.20 8.16 2.88
N ALA A 215 -11.47 8.01 1.60
CA ALA A 215 -10.97 8.87 0.52
C ALA A 215 -12.08 9.78 -0.04
N GLY A 216 -13.20 9.93 0.66
CA GLY A 216 -14.32 10.79 0.26
C GLY A 216 -15.18 10.21 -0.87
N ILE A 217 -15.04 8.91 -1.19
CA ILE A 217 -15.82 8.24 -2.24
C ILE A 217 -16.87 7.36 -1.58
N SER A 218 -18.13 7.57 -1.89
CA SER A 218 -19.24 6.82 -1.28
C SER A 218 -19.22 5.32 -1.69
N VAL A 219 -19.75 4.45 -0.84
CA VAL A 219 -19.85 3.00 -1.11
C VAL A 219 -20.68 2.72 -2.38
N SER A 220 -21.67 3.58 -2.67
CA SER A 220 -22.50 3.47 -3.87
C SER A 220 -21.77 3.84 -5.15
N GLU A 221 -20.72 4.66 -5.06
CA GLU A 221 -19.87 5.04 -6.19
C GLU A 221 -18.77 4.01 -6.42
N ALA A 222 -17.99 3.66 -5.38
CA ALA A 222 -16.91 2.71 -5.52
C ALA A 222 -16.80 1.76 -4.32
N ASN A 223 -16.64 0.47 -4.64
CA ASN A 223 -16.37 -0.59 -3.67
C ASN A 223 -15.61 -1.74 -4.34
N ALA A 224 -15.11 -2.68 -3.54
CA ALA A 224 -14.50 -3.88 -4.07
C ALA A 224 -14.92 -5.11 -3.28
N ILE A 225 -15.31 -6.16 -3.98
CA ILE A 225 -15.62 -7.47 -3.42
C ILE A 225 -14.32 -8.27 -3.35
N VAL A 226 -14.03 -8.78 -2.16
CA VAL A 226 -12.85 -9.60 -1.90
C VAL A 226 -13.23 -11.07 -1.82
N LYS A 227 -12.30 -11.95 -2.19
CA LYS A 227 -12.48 -13.40 -2.09
C LYS A 227 -11.63 -13.95 -0.96
N ARG A 228 -10.60 -14.71 -1.27
CA ARG A 228 -9.68 -15.26 -0.27
C ARG A 228 -8.50 -14.30 -0.05
N TYR A 229 -8.13 -14.07 1.19
CA TYR A 229 -7.02 -13.21 1.55
C TYR A 229 -6.40 -13.64 2.88
N ALA A 230 -5.19 -13.14 3.15
CA ALA A 230 -4.51 -13.33 4.41
C ALA A 230 -3.98 -11.99 4.92
N ILE A 231 -4.19 -11.71 6.20
CA ILE A 231 -3.74 -10.49 6.86
C ILE A 231 -2.88 -10.85 8.06
N ASN A 232 -1.70 -10.23 8.16
CA ASN A 232 -0.91 -10.22 9.38
C ASN A 232 -1.38 -9.05 10.26
N LEU A 233 -1.94 -9.36 11.42
CA LEU A 233 -2.58 -8.39 12.30
C LEU A 233 -1.59 -7.51 13.09
N LYS A 234 -0.27 -7.74 12.98
CA LYS A 234 0.75 -6.90 13.65
C LYS A 234 0.78 -5.45 13.16
N GLY A 235 0.25 -5.20 11.98
CA GLY A 235 0.22 -3.87 11.38
C GLY A 235 -1.13 -3.52 10.78
N SER A 236 -1.26 -2.29 10.30
CA SER A 236 -2.46 -1.80 9.63
C SER A 236 -2.39 -1.91 8.10
N GLU A 237 -1.26 -2.32 7.56
CA GLU A 237 -1.08 -2.47 6.11
C GLU A 237 -1.42 -3.89 5.68
N TYR A 238 -2.28 -4.00 4.67
CA TYR A 238 -2.64 -5.27 4.07
C TYR A 238 -2.96 -5.11 2.57
N SER A 239 -2.89 -6.21 1.84
CA SER A 239 -3.24 -6.24 0.43
C SER A 239 -4.04 -7.49 0.08
N MET A 240 -4.86 -7.35 -0.95
CA MET A 240 -5.72 -8.42 -1.46
C MET A 240 -5.63 -8.45 -2.98
N ASP A 241 -5.35 -9.61 -3.53
CA ASP A 241 -5.27 -9.81 -4.97
C ASP A 241 -6.61 -10.27 -5.54
N SER A 242 -6.79 -10.03 -6.83
CA SER A 242 -7.97 -10.47 -7.61
C SER A 242 -9.30 -9.99 -7.04
N VAL A 243 -9.32 -8.78 -6.45
CA VAL A 243 -10.57 -8.15 -6.01
C VAL A 243 -11.40 -7.72 -7.21
N ALA A 244 -12.72 -7.79 -7.08
CA ALA A 244 -13.68 -7.32 -8.06
C ALA A 244 -14.10 -5.89 -7.69
N PHE A 245 -13.51 -4.91 -8.37
CA PHE A 245 -13.70 -3.49 -8.11
C PHE A 245 -14.78 -2.91 -9.01
N THR A 246 -15.68 -2.16 -8.44
CA THR A 246 -16.73 -1.42 -9.13
C THR A 246 -16.53 0.08 -8.90
N TYR A 247 -16.59 0.88 -9.97
CA TYR A 247 -16.64 2.34 -9.90
C TYR A 247 -17.61 2.86 -10.95
N LYS A 248 -18.87 2.94 -10.58
CA LYS A 248 -20.02 3.21 -11.49
C LYS A 248 -19.89 4.48 -12.32
N LYS A 249 -19.16 5.47 -11.81
CA LYS A 249 -18.94 6.74 -12.54
C LYS A 249 -18.12 6.56 -13.83
N TYR A 250 -17.25 5.54 -13.89
CA TYR A 250 -16.29 5.37 -14.97
C TYR A 250 -16.38 4.04 -15.68
N PHE A 251 -17.00 3.03 -15.05
CA PHE A 251 -17.02 1.66 -15.58
C PHE A 251 -18.40 1.03 -15.44
N ASP A 252 -18.91 0.51 -16.54
CA ASP A 252 -20.15 -0.27 -16.57
C ASP A 252 -19.94 -1.72 -16.09
N GLN A 253 -18.67 -2.16 -15.99
CA GLN A 253 -18.29 -3.51 -15.62
C GLN A 253 -17.29 -3.51 -14.46
N GLU A 254 -17.22 -4.64 -13.76
CA GLU A 254 -16.24 -4.86 -12.70
C GLU A 254 -14.81 -4.95 -13.26
N LEU A 255 -13.87 -4.29 -12.60
CA LEU A 255 -12.45 -4.43 -12.88
C LEU A 255 -11.79 -5.39 -11.90
N LYS A 256 -10.97 -6.30 -12.40
CA LYS A 256 -10.12 -7.14 -11.56
C LYS A 256 -8.80 -6.41 -11.25
N GLY A 257 -8.37 -6.49 -9.99
CA GLY A 257 -7.15 -5.82 -9.59
C GLY A 257 -6.68 -6.20 -8.20
N ARG A 258 -5.69 -5.45 -7.73
CA ARG A 258 -5.13 -5.54 -6.39
C ARG A 258 -5.61 -4.37 -5.53
N TYR A 259 -6.11 -4.69 -4.35
CA TYR A 259 -6.46 -3.73 -3.31
C TYR A 259 -5.35 -3.66 -2.26
N ILE A 260 -5.03 -2.46 -1.79
CA ILE A 260 -4.07 -2.23 -0.71
C ILE A 260 -4.65 -1.20 0.23
N ASP A 261 -4.62 -1.47 1.53
CA ASP A 261 -5.02 -0.49 2.53
C ASP A 261 -3.99 -0.35 3.64
N LYS A 262 -3.97 0.83 4.26
CA LYS A 262 -3.05 1.20 5.33
C LYS A 262 -3.59 2.41 6.10
N LEU A 263 -3.52 2.37 7.42
CA LEU A 263 -3.85 3.51 8.25
C LEU A 263 -2.68 4.50 8.35
N LEU A 264 -2.96 5.75 8.08
CA LEU A 264 -2.01 6.86 8.19
C LEU A 264 -2.55 7.90 9.19
N ALA A 265 -1.64 8.59 9.88
CA ALA A 265 -2.02 9.70 10.76
C ALA A 265 -2.34 10.97 9.97
N ASN A 266 -3.21 11.82 10.50
CA ASN A 266 -3.53 13.15 9.96
C ASN A 266 -4.04 13.13 8.50
N VAL A 267 -4.85 12.13 8.15
CA VAL A 267 -5.45 11.98 6.82
C VAL A 267 -6.89 12.49 6.84
N ASN A 268 -7.26 13.19 5.79
CA ASN A 268 -8.63 13.58 5.47
C ASN A 268 -8.94 13.23 4.01
N ASP A 269 -10.17 13.41 3.58
CA ASP A 269 -10.66 13.04 2.26
C ASP A 269 -9.82 13.66 1.11
N SER A 270 -9.31 14.87 1.30
CA SER A 270 -8.58 15.60 0.25
C SER A 270 -7.12 15.16 0.09
N ASN A 271 -6.49 14.64 1.15
CA ASN A 271 -5.10 14.20 1.14
C ASN A 271 -4.93 12.68 1.27
N ALA A 272 -6.03 11.93 1.34
CA ALA A 272 -6.00 10.48 1.43
C ALA A 272 -5.23 9.85 0.26
N THR A 273 -4.27 8.97 0.60
CA THR A 273 -3.51 8.17 -0.36
C THR A 273 -3.84 6.68 -0.28
N TYR A 274 -4.71 6.30 0.65
CA TYR A 274 -5.28 4.96 0.84
C TYR A 274 -6.79 5.11 1.12
N PRO A 275 -7.57 4.05 0.85
CA PRO A 275 -7.18 2.79 0.23
C PRO A 275 -6.76 2.94 -1.24
N ARG A 276 -6.09 1.91 -1.80
CA ARG A 276 -5.63 1.90 -3.19
C ARG A 276 -6.19 0.71 -3.94
N PHE A 277 -6.50 0.92 -5.21
CA PHE A 277 -6.84 -0.14 -6.15
C PHE A 277 -5.96 0.00 -7.41
N TYR A 278 -5.40 -1.10 -7.88
CA TYR A 278 -4.62 -1.18 -9.10
C TYR A 278 -5.27 -2.21 -10.03
N SER A 279 -5.79 -1.75 -11.17
CA SER A 279 -6.37 -2.64 -12.18
C SER A 279 -5.29 -3.52 -12.82
N TYR A 280 -5.63 -4.78 -13.10
CA TYR A 280 -4.80 -5.66 -13.93
C TYR A 280 -4.95 -5.36 -15.43
N ALA A 281 -6.03 -4.69 -15.83
CA ALA A 281 -6.21 -4.25 -17.19
C ALA A 281 -5.29 -3.06 -17.49
N ALA A 282 -4.34 -3.27 -18.38
CA ALA A 282 -3.36 -2.26 -18.78
C ALA A 282 -3.84 -1.33 -19.91
N ASN A 283 -4.97 -1.64 -20.54
CA ASN A 283 -5.47 -0.89 -21.71
C ASN A 283 -7.01 -0.82 -21.69
N LEU A 284 -7.53 -0.04 -20.75
CA LEU A 284 -8.94 0.31 -20.66
C LEU A 284 -9.27 1.41 -21.68
N ASP A 285 -10.44 1.36 -22.31
CA ASP A 285 -10.98 2.43 -23.18
C ASP A 285 -12.18 3.06 -22.47
N ILE A 286 -11.99 4.24 -21.90
CA ILE A 286 -13.00 4.93 -21.11
C ILE A 286 -13.45 6.18 -21.91
N LYS A 287 -14.68 6.13 -22.40
CA LYS A 287 -15.29 7.25 -23.11
C LYS A 287 -15.78 8.30 -22.13
N ASN A 288 -15.59 9.58 -22.48
CA ASN A 288 -15.99 10.70 -21.64
C ASN A 288 -15.52 10.56 -20.17
N MET A 289 -14.29 10.12 -19.95
CA MET A 289 -13.74 10.02 -18.58
C MET A 289 -13.83 11.35 -17.84
N VAL A 290 -13.63 12.43 -18.57
CA VAL A 290 -14.10 13.78 -18.23
C VAL A 290 -14.85 14.30 -19.45
N LYS A 291 -15.66 15.35 -19.27
CA LYS A 291 -16.47 15.91 -20.37
C LYS A 291 -15.61 16.18 -21.60
N ASP A 292 -16.02 15.65 -22.72
CA ASP A 292 -15.37 15.79 -24.03
C ASP A 292 -13.95 15.18 -24.13
N ALA A 293 -13.55 14.27 -23.19
CA ALA A 293 -12.25 13.64 -23.23
C ALA A 293 -12.32 12.13 -23.02
N ASP A 294 -11.72 11.37 -23.94
CA ASP A 294 -11.59 9.91 -23.93
C ASP A 294 -10.23 9.51 -23.40
N TYR A 295 -10.20 8.47 -22.56
CA TYR A 295 -8.99 7.94 -21.97
C TYR A 295 -8.72 6.50 -22.42
N LYS A 296 -7.45 6.18 -22.70
CA LYS A 296 -6.98 4.80 -22.94
C LYS A 296 -5.73 4.54 -22.13
N GLY A 297 -5.72 3.46 -21.33
CA GLY A 297 -4.57 3.08 -20.53
C GLY A 297 -4.93 2.22 -19.33
N GLY A 298 -3.98 2.02 -18.42
CA GLY A 298 -4.20 1.40 -17.14
C GLY A 298 -4.92 2.32 -16.17
N PHE A 299 -5.51 1.76 -15.13
CA PHE A 299 -6.26 2.51 -14.13
C PHE A 299 -5.82 2.12 -12.72
N SER A 300 -5.64 3.11 -11.86
CA SER A 300 -5.57 2.92 -10.42
C SER A 300 -6.29 4.03 -9.67
N LEU A 301 -6.84 3.68 -8.52
CA LEU A 301 -7.38 4.62 -7.56
C LEU A 301 -6.44 4.65 -6.35
N GLN A 302 -5.95 5.82 -5.95
CA GLN A 302 -5.01 6.00 -4.86
C GLN A 302 -5.56 7.05 -3.89
N GLY A 303 -6.31 6.59 -2.90
CA GLY A 303 -7.15 7.47 -2.10
C GLY A 303 -8.18 8.18 -2.99
N SER A 304 -8.21 9.51 -2.93
CA SER A 304 -9.11 10.34 -3.76
C SER A 304 -8.61 10.58 -5.19
N LYS A 305 -7.39 10.13 -5.52
CA LYS A 305 -6.76 10.39 -6.82
C LYS A 305 -6.94 9.22 -7.75
N MET A 306 -7.45 9.48 -8.94
CA MET A 306 -7.38 8.52 -10.03
C MET A 306 -6.07 8.74 -10.79
N VAL A 307 -5.43 7.64 -11.14
CA VAL A 307 -4.19 7.66 -11.91
C VAL A 307 -4.37 6.77 -13.14
N GLY A 308 -4.21 7.40 -14.29
CA GLY A 308 -4.07 6.73 -15.58
C GLY A 308 -2.60 6.42 -15.82
N SER A 309 -2.29 5.19 -16.21
CA SER A 309 -0.91 4.77 -16.41
C SER A 309 -0.69 4.10 -17.75
N GLY A 310 0.46 4.37 -18.37
CA GLY A 310 0.98 3.56 -19.45
C GLY A 310 1.53 2.21 -18.95
N ASN A 311 2.07 1.46 -19.88
CA ASN A 311 2.83 0.24 -19.61
C ASN A 311 4.18 0.32 -20.33
N ARG A 312 5.06 -0.68 -20.16
CA ARG A 312 6.40 -0.70 -20.76
C ARG A 312 6.43 -0.59 -22.29
N ARG A 313 5.30 -0.83 -22.97
CA ARG A 313 5.22 -0.85 -24.44
C ARG A 313 4.40 0.30 -25.02
N GLN A 314 3.54 0.90 -24.21
CA GLN A 314 2.56 1.88 -24.68
C GLN A 314 2.21 2.87 -23.57
N ASP A 315 2.25 4.15 -23.89
CA ASP A 315 1.76 5.22 -23.04
C ASP A 315 0.25 5.18 -22.87
N ALA A 316 -0.22 5.65 -21.73
CA ALA A 316 -1.60 6.03 -21.57
C ALA A 316 -1.89 7.25 -22.46
N SER A 317 -3.10 7.36 -22.99
CA SER A 317 -3.50 8.52 -23.79
C SER A 317 -4.80 9.11 -23.29
N ILE A 318 -4.88 10.45 -23.37
CA ILE A 318 -6.13 11.18 -23.24
C ILE A 318 -6.33 12.01 -24.49
N THR A 319 -7.54 11.97 -25.08
CA THR A 319 -7.90 12.70 -26.28
C THR A 319 -9.07 13.62 -25.98
N PHE A 320 -8.87 14.91 -26.08
CA PHE A 320 -9.90 15.93 -25.97
C PHE A 320 -10.56 16.16 -27.32
N ASN A 321 -11.88 16.09 -27.35
CA ASN A 321 -12.68 16.24 -28.54
C ASN A 321 -13.49 17.53 -28.48
N LEU A 322 -13.63 18.20 -29.61
CA LEU A 322 -14.53 19.33 -29.78
C LEU A 322 -15.40 19.05 -31.01
N ASN A 323 -16.72 19.07 -30.83
CA ASN A 323 -17.68 18.76 -31.92
C ASN A 323 -17.42 17.40 -32.60
N GLY A 324 -16.99 16.41 -31.79
CA GLY A 324 -16.69 15.04 -32.26
C GLY A 324 -15.36 14.88 -32.98
N LYS A 325 -14.55 15.93 -33.09
CA LYS A 325 -13.21 15.88 -33.71
C LYS A 325 -12.11 16.01 -32.62
N PRO A 326 -11.02 15.22 -32.69
CA PRO A 326 -9.90 15.37 -31.79
C PRO A 326 -9.23 16.71 -31.95
N GLN A 327 -9.01 17.42 -30.84
CA GLN A 327 -8.31 18.70 -30.79
C GLN A 327 -6.95 18.60 -30.17
N LEU A 328 -6.83 17.80 -29.07
CA LEU A 328 -5.60 17.59 -28.34
C LEU A 328 -5.52 16.13 -27.93
N LYS A 329 -4.39 15.51 -28.18
CA LYS A 329 -4.06 14.19 -27.66
C LYS A 329 -2.77 14.27 -26.86
N LEU A 330 -2.79 13.63 -25.69
CA LEU A 330 -1.62 13.50 -24.83
C LEU A 330 -1.28 12.04 -24.67
N LEU A 331 0.01 11.75 -24.65
CA LEU A 331 0.58 10.44 -24.40
C LEU A 331 1.51 10.55 -23.19
N SER A 332 1.31 9.75 -22.17
CA SER A 332 2.10 9.81 -20.94
C SER A 332 2.15 8.48 -20.20
N GLN A 333 3.23 8.22 -19.49
CA GLN A 333 3.32 7.12 -18.53
C GLN A 333 2.47 7.36 -17.27
N GLY A 334 2.10 8.61 -16.96
CA GLY A 334 1.29 8.95 -15.80
C GLY A 334 0.41 10.17 -15.98
N LEU A 335 -0.90 9.98 -15.89
CA LEU A 335 -1.93 11.02 -15.88
C LEU A 335 -2.65 11.00 -14.53
N ILE A 336 -2.67 12.12 -13.81
CA ILE A 336 -3.35 12.25 -12.52
C ILE A 336 -4.62 13.04 -12.72
N PHE A 337 -5.76 12.40 -12.43
CA PHE A 337 -7.08 13.01 -12.49
C PHE A 337 -7.46 13.48 -11.08
N ARG A 338 -7.72 14.78 -10.95
CA ARG A 338 -8.20 15.43 -9.73
C ARG A 338 -9.62 15.94 -9.96
N PRO A 339 -10.36 16.32 -8.91
CA PRO A 339 -11.72 16.83 -9.07
C PRO A 339 -11.86 18.07 -9.96
N ASP A 340 -10.83 18.91 -10.02
CA ASP A 340 -10.80 20.19 -10.74
C ASP A 340 -9.91 20.20 -11.98
N ARG A 341 -9.01 19.23 -12.14
CA ARG A 341 -7.97 19.25 -13.18
C ARG A 341 -7.39 17.87 -13.50
N ILE A 342 -6.73 17.79 -14.66
CA ILE A 342 -5.82 16.68 -15.01
C ILE A 342 -4.41 17.24 -15.10
N VAL A 343 -3.42 16.49 -14.62
CA VAL A 343 -2.01 16.87 -14.74
C VAL A 343 -1.14 15.67 -15.15
N SER A 344 -0.04 15.98 -15.85
CA SER A 344 1.06 15.06 -16.08
C SER A 344 2.37 15.82 -15.99
N VAL A 345 3.38 15.20 -15.39
CA VAL A 345 4.72 15.80 -15.28
C VAL A 345 5.51 15.67 -16.57
N ASN A 346 5.16 14.69 -17.41
CA ASN A 346 5.76 14.49 -18.73
C ASN A 346 4.74 13.84 -19.65
N ALA A 347 4.41 14.52 -20.75
CA ALA A 347 3.49 14.02 -21.76
C ALA A 347 3.93 14.47 -23.14
N ALA A 348 3.89 13.58 -24.12
CA ALA A 348 3.92 14.02 -25.51
C ALA A 348 2.57 14.62 -25.87
N ALA A 349 2.56 15.78 -26.50
CA ALA A 349 1.38 16.56 -26.85
C ALA A 349 1.22 16.68 -28.35
N VAL A 350 0.02 16.41 -28.86
CA VAL A 350 -0.37 16.56 -30.27
C VAL A 350 -1.61 17.45 -30.32
N ILE A 351 -1.49 18.67 -30.82
CA ILE A 351 -2.60 19.55 -31.07
C ILE A 351 -2.97 19.41 -32.57
N TYR A 352 -4.19 19.00 -32.84
CA TYR A 352 -4.64 18.74 -34.23
C TYR A 352 -5.23 19.97 -34.90
N TRP A 353 -4.91 20.13 -36.15
CA TRP A 353 -5.47 21.13 -37.04
C TRP A 353 -5.77 20.49 -38.39
N GLU A 354 -6.98 20.00 -38.56
CA GLU A 354 -7.40 19.21 -39.73
C GLU A 354 -6.52 18.00 -39.98
N LYS A 355 -5.63 18.06 -41.00
CA LYS A 355 -4.65 16.97 -41.29
C LYS A 355 -3.27 17.25 -40.70
N ASP A 356 -3.06 18.44 -40.16
CA ASP A 356 -1.82 18.90 -39.59
C ASP A 356 -1.85 18.92 -38.08
N SER A 357 -0.69 19.16 -37.47
CA SER A 357 -0.57 19.14 -36.01
C SER A 357 0.59 20.01 -35.54
N ILE A 358 0.46 20.48 -34.27
CA ILE A 358 1.58 20.97 -33.48
C ILE A 358 1.95 19.86 -32.49
N TYR A 359 3.18 19.41 -32.52
CA TYR A 359 3.70 18.28 -31.71
C TYR A 359 4.84 18.69 -30.80
N HIS A 360 4.82 18.18 -29.58
CA HIS A 360 5.99 18.23 -28.69
C HIS A 360 6.17 16.87 -27.97
N PRO A 361 7.40 16.33 -27.86
CA PRO A 361 7.64 14.99 -27.32
C PRO A 361 7.50 14.89 -25.79
N GLY A 362 7.62 16.00 -25.06
CA GLY A 362 7.55 15.95 -23.59
C GLY A 362 7.32 17.33 -22.99
N VAL A 363 6.16 17.52 -22.38
CA VAL A 363 5.77 18.73 -21.67
C VAL A 363 5.11 18.40 -20.35
N GLU A 364 5.21 19.27 -19.39
CA GLU A 364 4.30 19.28 -18.25
C GLU A 364 2.92 19.71 -18.74
N PHE A 365 1.92 18.90 -18.44
CA PHE A 365 0.54 19.14 -18.88
C PHE A 365 -0.36 19.47 -17.70
N LYS A 366 -1.22 20.45 -17.88
CA LYS A 366 -2.31 20.79 -16.97
C LYS A 366 -3.56 21.15 -17.76
N TYR A 367 -4.69 20.57 -17.39
CA TYR A 367 -6.01 20.95 -17.90
C TYR A 367 -6.95 21.26 -16.74
N ILE A 368 -7.59 22.42 -16.75
CA ILE A 368 -8.56 22.86 -15.74
C ILE A 368 -9.96 22.68 -16.31
N TYR A 369 -10.84 21.95 -15.59
CA TYR A 369 -12.18 21.62 -16.06
C TYR A 369 -13.08 22.85 -16.20
N GLY A 370 -13.01 23.79 -15.24
CA GLY A 370 -13.95 24.92 -15.12
C GLY A 370 -13.95 25.84 -16.33
N ASP A 371 -12.77 26.22 -16.75
CA ASP A 371 -12.58 27.15 -17.89
C ASP A 371 -12.08 26.48 -19.17
N LYS A 372 -11.90 25.13 -19.13
CA LYS A 372 -11.39 24.32 -20.23
C LYS A 372 -10.01 24.77 -20.74
N THR A 373 -9.15 25.23 -19.82
CA THR A 373 -7.83 25.74 -20.16
C THR A 373 -6.78 24.63 -20.11
N VAL A 374 -6.07 24.47 -21.21
CA VAL A 374 -4.87 23.64 -21.39
C VAL A 374 -3.65 24.50 -21.13
N THR A 375 -2.69 23.99 -20.35
CA THR A 375 -1.35 24.56 -20.21
C THR A 375 -0.34 23.47 -20.53
N LEU A 376 0.54 23.73 -21.48
CA LEU A 376 1.68 22.90 -21.84
C LEU A 376 2.95 23.68 -21.54
N THR A 377 3.79 23.19 -20.62
CA THR A 377 5.01 23.89 -20.20
C THR A 377 6.22 23.00 -20.46
N LYS A 378 7.25 23.53 -21.11
CA LYS A 378 8.53 22.83 -21.23
C LYS A 378 9.12 22.66 -19.83
N ASN A 379 9.42 21.43 -19.45
CA ASN A 379 10.01 21.13 -18.15
C ASN A 379 11.53 21.13 -18.28
N GLY A 380 12.19 22.12 -17.66
CA GLY A 380 13.65 22.26 -17.69
C GLY A 380 14.44 21.13 -16.98
N GLN A 381 13.76 20.20 -16.30
CA GLN A 381 14.39 19.03 -15.66
C GLN A 381 14.44 17.81 -16.59
N THR A 382 13.55 17.75 -17.59
CA THR A 382 13.65 16.73 -18.62
C THR A 382 14.50 17.29 -19.74
N ALA A 383 15.46 16.50 -20.19
CA ALA A 383 16.43 16.83 -21.25
C ALA A 383 15.84 17.28 -22.60
N ILE A 384 14.59 17.67 -22.65
CA ILE A 384 13.86 17.91 -23.87
C ILE A 384 13.60 19.41 -24.05
N ASN A 385 14.66 20.16 -24.30
CA ASN A 385 14.57 21.51 -24.85
C ASN A 385 14.22 21.50 -26.35
N SER A 386 13.51 20.46 -26.80
CA SER A 386 13.05 20.41 -28.19
C SER A 386 12.09 21.55 -28.48
N PRO A 387 12.13 22.17 -29.69
CA PRO A 387 11.07 23.03 -30.11
C PRO A 387 9.79 22.24 -30.41
N TYR A 388 8.63 22.88 -30.28
CA TYR A 388 7.41 22.36 -30.87
C TYR A 388 7.57 22.30 -32.39
N PHE A 389 6.98 21.30 -33.01
CA PHE A 389 6.99 21.18 -34.48
C PHE A 389 5.58 21.44 -35.01
N ASP A 390 5.45 22.43 -35.89
CA ASP A 390 4.23 22.74 -36.63
C ASP A 390 4.34 22.15 -38.04
N SER A 391 3.49 21.16 -38.33
CA SER A 391 3.52 20.47 -39.61
C SER A 391 2.91 21.28 -40.74
N TYR A 392 1.97 22.19 -40.46
CA TYR A 392 1.29 23.05 -41.46
C TYR A 392 2.25 24.06 -42.04
N HIS A 393 2.93 24.85 -41.18
CA HIS A 393 3.91 25.84 -41.61
C HIS A 393 5.30 25.28 -41.85
N LYS A 394 5.52 24.00 -41.50
CA LYS A 394 6.85 23.32 -41.50
C LYS A 394 7.91 24.12 -40.73
N MET A 395 7.56 24.46 -39.50
CA MET A 395 8.38 25.28 -38.61
C MET A 395 8.64 24.59 -37.25
N ASP A 396 9.83 24.82 -36.73
CA ASP A 396 10.14 24.61 -35.32
C ASP A 396 9.77 25.89 -34.55
N LEU A 397 8.94 25.75 -33.48
CA LEU A 397 8.48 26.84 -32.63
C LEU A 397 9.12 26.68 -31.25
N ASP A 398 9.95 27.64 -30.88
CA ASP A 398 10.65 27.63 -29.60
C ASP A 398 10.07 28.67 -28.65
N PHE A 399 9.37 28.16 -27.61
CA PHE A 399 8.75 28.89 -26.52
C PHE A 399 8.63 28.00 -25.29
N ASP A 400 8.44 28.57 -24.10
CA ASP A 400 8.42 27.83 -22.84
C ASP A 400 7.04 27.30 -22.49
N GLN A 401 5.98 28.04 -22.74
CA GLN A 401 4.62 27.70 -22.35
C GLN A 401 3.59 28.04 -23.43
N LEU A 402 2.67 27.11 -23.63
CA LEU A 402 1.44 27.31 -24.40
C LEU A 402 0.27 27.31 -23.44
N VAL A 403 -0.57 28.31 -23.49
CA VAL A 403 -1.86 28.41 -22.80
C VAL A 403 -2.99 28.50 -23.81
N TRP A 404 -3.95 27.58 -23.69
CA TRP A 404 -5.03 27.49 -24.68
C TRP A 404 -6.34 27.09 -24.00
N LYS A 405 -7.35 27.94 -24.19
CA LYS A 405 -8.72 27.52 -23.88
C LYS A 405 -9.23 26.75 -25.09
N ILE A 406 -9.44 25.44 -24.90
CA ILE A 406 -9.64 24.47 -26.01
C ILE A 406 -10.86 24.81 -26.92
N THR A 407 -11.74 25.68 -26.46
CA THR A 407 -12.89 26.19 -27.21
C THR A 407 -12.59 27.43 -28.04
N ASP A 408 -11.42 28.03 -27.83
CA ASP A 408 -11.05 29.28 -28.50
C ASP A 408 -10.11 29.02 -29.69
N PRO A 409 -10.17 29.79 -30.74
CA PRO A 409 -9.33 29.63 -31.95
C PRO A 409 -7.89 30.13 -31.76
N LEU A 410 -7.59 30.82 -30.64
CA LEU A 410 -6.30 31.43 -30.39
C LEU A 410 -5.56 30.70 -29.27
N MET A 411 -4.26 30.61 -29.39
CA MET A 411 -3.33 30.06 -28.40
C MET A 411 -2.32 31.11 -27.96
N ASP A 412 -2.08 31.24 -26.68
CA ASP A 412 -1.06 32.13 -26.12
C ASP A 412 0.27 31.40 -25.98
N LEU A 413 1.30 31.89 -26.64
CA LEU A 413 2.67 31.41 -26.54
C LEU A 413 3.48 32.35 -25.67
N LYS A 414 4.21 31.82 -24.67
CA LYS A 414 4.91 32.59 -23.63
C LYS A 414 6.33 32.10 -23.41
N MET A 415 7.23 33.05 -23.13
CA MET A 415 8.51 32.78 -22.47
C MET A 415 8.33 32.99 -20.97
N ILE A 416 8.71 32.03 -20.16
CA ILE A 416 8.62 32.07 -18.68
C ILE A 416 9.99 32.34 -18.07
N SER A 417 11.04 31.81 -18.69
CA SER A 417 12.41 31.82 -18.15
C SER A 417 13.17 33.00 -18.75
N GLY A 418 13.75 33.84 -17.91
CA GLY A 418 14.77 34.81 -18.28
C GLY A 418 14.49 36.25 -17.90
N GLY A 419 15.25 36.78 -16.97
CA GLY A 419 15.42 38.23 -16.81
C GLY A 419 16.15 38.78 -18.00
N GLY A 420 15.43 39.49 -18.90
CA GLY A 420 15.96 40.09 -20.10
C GLY A 420 15.63 39.32 -21.37
N GLU A 421 15.35 40.03 -22.40
CA GLU A 421 15.12 39.69 -23.83
C GLU A 421 14.92 38.26 -24.34
N SER A 422 14.22 37.40 -23.61
CA SER A 422 13.83 36.08 -24.11
C SER A 422 12.77 36.23 -25.18
N LYS A 423 13.09 35.91 -26.43
CA LYS A 423 12.21 36.07 -27.58
C LYS A 423 11.69 34.71 -28.04
N LEU A 424 10.41 34.66 -28.41
CA LEU A 424 9.87 33.53 -29.18
C LEU A 424 10.70 33.37 -30.46
N LYS A 425 11.04 32.14 -30.79
CA LYS A 425 11.84 31.81 -31.96
C LYS A 425 11.08 30.84 -32.85
N PHE A 426 10.92 31.23 -34.13
CA PHE A 426 10.32 30.38 -35.15
C PHE A 426 11.34 30.15 -36.25
N GLU A 427 11.59 28.88 -36.58
CA GLU A 427 12.60 28.51 -37.56
C GLU A 427 12.02 27.55 -38.60
N SER A 428 12.12 27.87 -39.87
CA SER A 428 11.71 26.96 -40.93
C SER A 428 12.56 25.70 -40.95
N VAL A 429 11.95 24.57 -41.24
CA VAL A 429 12.64 23.26 -41.37
C VAL A 429 13.75 23.32 -42.43
N ASN A 430 13.58 24.13 -43.45
CA ASN A 430 14.55 24.29 -44.55
C ASN A 430 15.66 25.30 -44.24
N PHE A 431 15.67 25.91 -43.04
CA PHE A 431 16.67 26.93 -42.73
C PHE A 431 18.02 26.28 -42.47
N PHE A 432 19.02 26.62 -43.28
CA PHE A 432 20.41 26.17 -43.14
C PHE A 432 21.29 27.26 -42.52
N SER A 433 22.16 26.86 -41.58
CA SER A 433 23.17 27.71 -40.99
C SER A 433 24.51 27.01 -41.01
N ARG A 434 25.50 27.53 -41.77
CA ARG A 434 26.86 27.00 -41.85
C ARG A 434 27.51 26.97 -40.47
N GLN A 435 27.36 28.01 -39.70
CA GLN A 435 27.92 28.08 -38.33
C GLN A 435 27.36 26.96 -37.44
N ARG A 436 26.05 26.69 -37.54
CA ARG A 436 25.42 25.59 -36.80
C ARG A 436 25.91 24.22 -37.27
N PHE A 437 26.05 24.05 -38.59
CA PHE A 437 26.56 22.84 -39.21
C PHE A 437 27.95 22.51 -38.65
N ASP A 438 28.89 23.47 -38.72
CA ASP A 438 30.26 23.33 -38.24
C ASP A 438 30.29 23.10 -36.72
N LYS A 439 29.40 23.74 -35.94
CA LYS A 439 29.29 23.53 -34.48
C LYS A 439 28.79 22.13 -34.13
N ILE A 440 27.87 21.57 -34.90
CA ILE A 440 27.36 20.19 -34.69
C ILE A 440 28.46 19.20 -35.01
N GLN A 441 29.23 19.40 -36.07
CA GLN A 441 30.35 18.57 -36.45
C GLN A 441 31.42 18.58 -35.36
N GLY A 442 31.75 19.72 -34.79
CA GLY A 442 32.77 19.86 -33.75
C GLY A 442 34.10 19.25 -34.20
N LEU A 443 34.67 18.33 -33.36
CA LEU A 443 35.88 17.61 -33.66
C LEU A 443 35.66 16.22 -34.32
N SER A 444 34.40 15.89 -34.67
CA SER A 444 34.09 14.60 -35.27
C SER A 444 34.53 14.56 -36.73
N GLU A 445 35.20 13.46 -37.14
CA GLU A 445 35.65 13.26 -38.55
C GLU A 445 34.44 13.22 -39.48
N VAL A 446 33.33 12.61 -39.07
CA VAL A 446 32.08 12.53 -39.81
C VAL A 446 31.00 13.31 -39.07
N HIS A 447 30.26 14.16 -39.78
CA HIS A 447 29.19 14.94 -39.17
C HIS A 447 28.11 14.06 -38.57
N PRO A 448 27.69 14.25 -37.30
CA PRO A 448 26.74 13.39 -36.60
C PRO A 448 25.41 13.17 -37.33
N LEU A 449 24.91 14.19 -38.01
CA LEU A 449 23.66 14.07 -38.80
C LEU A 449 23.80 13.10 -39.98
N PHE A 450 24.98 13.02 -40.64
CA PHE A 450 25.25 11.99 -41.66
C PHE A 450 25.15 10.61 -41.11
N LYS A 451 25.71 10.35 -39.92
CA LYS A 451 25.62 9.05 -39.26
C LYS A 451 24.17 8.66 -38.92
N ILE A 452 23.38 9.60 -38.44
CA ILE A 452 21.96 9.37 -38.16
C ILE A 452 21.19 9.08 -39.46
N LYS A 453 21.43 9.86 -40.52
CA LYS A 453 20.82 9.64 -41.82
C LYS A 453 21.22 8.27 -42.38
N GLN A 454 22.51 7.95 -42.40
CA GLN A 454 23.02 6.68 -42.86
C GLN A 454 22.40 5.49 -42.14
N TYR A 455 22.35 5.53 -40.80
CA TYR A 455 21.70 4.47 -40.00
C TYR A 455 20.23 4.34 -40.35
N SER A 456 19.51 5.46 -40.42
CA SER A 456 18.06 5.48 -40.74
C SER A 456 17.76 4.90 -42.12
N GLU A 457 18.60 5.17 -43.13
CA GLU A 457 18.49 4.66 -44.50
C GLU A 457 18.87 3.17 -44.57
N GLU A 458 20.00 2.77 -43.98
CA GLU A 458 20.50 1.40 -44.00
C GLU A 458 19.51 0.41 -43.36
N HIS A 459 18.85 0.83 -42.24
CA HIS A 459 17.92 0.00 -41.52
C HIS A 459 16.43 0.26 -41.86
N ASN A 460 16.19 1.24 -42.74
CA ASN A 460 14.84 1.71 -43.11
C ASN A 460 13.95 2.03 -41.89
N VAL A 461 14.51 2.74 -40.93
CA VAL A 461 13.81 3.11 -39.66
C VAL A 461 13.94 4.61 -39.41
N LYS A 462 12.88 5.21 -38.88
CA LYS A 462 12.89 6.60 -38.36
C LYS A 462 12.99 6.64 -36.84
N VAL A 463 12.66 5.55 -36.15
CA VAL A 463 12.74 5.43 -34.69
C VAL A 463 13.94 4.56 -34.35
N ILE A 464 14.89 5.14 -33.64
CA ILE A 464 16.20 4.52 -33.36
C ILE A 464 16.39 4.43 -31.83
N SER A 465 16.82 3.26 -31.34
CA SER A 465 17.19 3.03 -29.95
C SER A 465 18.59 3.61 -29.68
N VAL A 466 18.77 4.31 -28.56
CA VAL A 466 20.09 4.85 -28.20
C VAL A 466 21.15 3.76 -28.00
N PRO A 467 20.85 2.63 -27.31
CA PRO A 467 21.81 1.52 -27.21
C PRO A 467 22.26 0.98 -28.59
N GLU A 468 21.32 0.67 -29.50
CA GLU A 468 21.62 0.16 -30.84
C GLU A 468 22.45 1.16 -31.66
N PHE A 469 22.12 2.43 -31.59
CA PHE A 469 22.85 3.49 -32.26
C PHE A 469 24.26 3.69 -31.66
N SER A 470 24.41 3.47 -30.36
CA SER A 470 25.70 3.52 -29.67
C SER A 470 26.66 2.42 -30.15
N GLU A 471 26.14 1.21 -30.34
CA GLU A 471 26.89 0.11 -30.93
C GLU A 471 27.36 0.41 -32.38
N TYR A 472 26.43 0.93 -33.19
CA TYR A 472 26.73 1.36 -34.55
C TYR A 472 27.82 2.43 -34.61
N MET A 473 27.72 3.42 -33.72
CA MET A 473 28.68 4.53 -33.63
C MET A 473 30.02 4.11 -32.98
N LYS A 474 30.06 2.97 -32.33
CA LYS A 474 31.19 2.51 -31.48
C LYS A 474 31.54 3.52 -30.38
N LEU A 475 30.54 4.13 -29.80
CA LEU A 475 30.63 5.12 -28.71
C LEU A 475 29.92 4.62 -27.48
N THR A 476 30.22 5.19 -26.30
CA THR A 476 29.45 4.90 -25.09
C THR A 476 28.06 5.48 -25.20
N GLU A 477 27.03 4.81 -24.61
CA GLU A 477 25.67 5.29 -24.60
C GLU A 477 25.55 6.72 -24.04
N ASN A 478 26.33 7.06 -23.00
CA ASN A 478 26.31 8.40 -22.43
C ASN A 478 26.80 9.46 -23.41
N THR A 479 27.82 9.15 -24.22
CA THR A 479 28.31 10.07 -25.25
C THR A 479 27.27 10.28 -26.32
N VAL A 480 26.65 9.21 -26.80
CA VAL A 480 25.57 9.28 -27.80
C VAL A 480 24.35 10.00 -27.23
N ARG A 481 23.96 9.70 -25.99
CA ARG A 481 22.81 10.38 -25.37
C ARG A 481 23.00 11.89 -25.25
N ASN A 482 24.21 12.35 -24.93
CA ASN A 482 24.54 13.79 -24.94
C ASN A 482 24.42 14.41 -26.33
N GLN A 483 24.89 13.73 -27.40
CA GLN A 483 24.73 14.19 -28.76
C GLN A 483 23.24 14.23 -29.18
N ILE A 484 22.47 13.20 -28.83
CA ILE A 484 21.03 13.12 -29.07
C ILE A 484 20.29 14.26 -28.39
N LEU A 485 20.62 14.58 -27.14
CA LEU A 485 20.05 15.71 -26.41
C LEU A 485 20.34 17.05 -27.10
N GLN A 486 21.57 17.26 -27.56
CA GLN A 486 21.95 18.46 -28.32
C GLN A 486 21.19 18.56 -29.65
N LEU A 487 21.10 17.47 -30.41
CA LEU A 487 20.39 17.45 -31.69
C LEU A 487 18.89 17.61 -31.52
N SER A 488 18.34 17.11 -30.44
CA SER A 488 16.94 17.28 -30.06
C SER A 488 16.61 18.76 -29.76
N SER A 489 17.48 19.43 -28.98
CA SER A 489 17.31 20.87 -28.70
C SER A 489 17.40 21.77 -29.96
N LEU A 490 18.06 21.30 -31.00
CA LEU A 490 18.18 21.96 -32.29
C LEU A 490 17.06 21.57 -33.28
N GLY A 491 16.15 20.69 -32.86
CA GLY A 491 15.01 20.28 -33.66
C GLY A 491 15.28 19.25 -34.77
N PHE A 492 16.46 18.64 -34.83
CA PHE A 492 16.79 17.60 -35.82
C PHE A 492 16.17 16.24 -35.53
N ILE A 493 16.01 15.94 -34.29
CA ILE A 493 15.41 14.69 -33.81
C ILE A 493 14.41 14.98 -32.70
N SER A 494 13.59 14.02 -32.38
CA SER A 494 12.73 14.01 -31.18
C SER A 494 13.17 12.88 -30.27
N TYR A 495 13.59 13.16 -29.06
CA TYR A 495 14.10 12.18 -28.11
C TYR A 495 13.07 11.84 -27.04
N ASP A 496 12.81 10.57 -26.82
CA ASP A 496 12.02 10.00 -25.75
C ASP A 496 12.96 9.42 -24.69
N ALA A 497 13.09 10.12 -23.58
CA ALA A 497 14.00 9.73 -22.50
C ALA A 497 13.51 8.49 -21.71
N ASP A 498 12.19 8.27 -21.66
CA ASP A 498 11.61 7.14 -20.94
C ASP A 498 11.80 5.83 -21.71
N ALA A 499 11.69 5.90 -23.03
CA ALA A 499 11.95 4.76 -23.92
C ALA A 499 13.41 4.63 -24.37
N ASP A 500 14.25 5.63 -24.11
CA ASP A 500 15.64 5.79 -24.59
C ASP A 500 15.75 5.60 -26.12
N LYS A 501 14.86 6.28 -26.85
CA LYS A 501 14.74 6.25 -28.31
C LYS A 501 14.61 7.64 -28.88
N PHE A 502 15.02 7.82 -30.12
CA PHE A 502 14.83 9.07 -30.84
C PHE A 502 14.23 8.85 -32.23
N ILE A 503 13.47 9.85 -32.66
CA ILE A 503 12.81 9.89 -33.97
C ILE A 503 13.59 10.87 -34.86
N VAL A 504 14.01 10.42 -36.03
CA VAL A 504 14.68 11.26 -37.03
C VAL A 504 13.64 12.13 -37.75
N LYS A 505 13.79 13.45 -37.65
CA LYS A 505 12.91 14.40 -38.34
C LYS A 505 13.37 14.67 -39.78
N ASP A 506 12.46 15.06 -40.63
CA ASP A 506 12.75 15.38 -42.03
C ASP A 506 13.78 16.52 -42.17
N LYS A 507 13.88 17.40 -41.16
CA LYS A 507 14.92 18.45 -41.08
C LYS A 507 16.35 17.90 -41.26
N VAL A 508 16.64 16.69 -40.82
CA VAL A 508 17.96 16.04 -41.03
C VAL A 508 18.26 15.92 -42.54
N MET A 509 17.23 15.55 -43.32
CA MET A 509 17.37 15.34 -44.76
C MET A 509 17.58 16.66 -45.53
N TYR A 510 16.96 17.75 -45.09
CA TYR A 510 17.10 19.07 -45.72
C TYR A 510 18.38 19.81 -45.30
N TYR A 511 18.98 19.42 -44.19
CA TYR A 511 20.12 20.11 -43.64
C TYR A 511 21.44 19.54 -44.13
N LEU A 512 21.42 18.37 -44.72
CA LEU A 512 22.58 17.64 -45.32
C LEU A 512 22.56 17.77 -46.86
#